data_aa1854b2029dc0eda8af46912c096408
#
_entry.id   aa1854b2029dc0eda8af46912c096408
#
_cell.length_a   1.000
_cell.length_b   1.000
_cell.length_c   1.000
_cell.angle_alpha   90.00
_cell.angle_beta   90.00
_cell.angle_gamma   90.00
#
_symmetry.space_group_name_H-M   'P 1'
#
loop_
_entity.id
_entity.type
_entity.pdbx_description
1 polymer ?
#
loop_
_entity_poly.entity_id
_entity_poly.type
_entity_poly.pdbx_seq_one_letter_code
_entity_poly.pdbx_strand_id
1 'polypeptide(L)'
;MFAFTSPGIKFDKSYNTGKAPPTFRIHGQTHNLIGSLLPMPNNPPKFAQLYIYDIDKEIINTLSQNPMHDMLDEQIIIAIKDMLDHHNHYAQKFRMARDKLHSTAVPDLKMKLISQRQTDGRLYNLPTTTEVAALIVGDEHSADKRDIIIEKQSGLLKRINELHPAYLPLQYPLLYPKGEDGYRLNIPHKDHANIHTAKRKQVTLRKYFCYRLQSRTNEAQTILHSRRLFQQWIVDGYCMIEDRGKKIILPSSFVGSQRYMEQLYFDGMAICGHLGFPDLFLTMTCNPTWSEIQRKVTQSNLTPNNCLDIITRVFKIKLNQLMNDLKHGNIFGNIIGYIYTIEWQKIGLPHAHILIFLHPSNKLPNPDDIDQIISAEIPNKQTQPQLFEIVANHMMHGPCGFANKKSPCMANGKCIRCFPKKFHGATIVDQDGFPVYRRRNDGHTVMKNGIELDNRFVYKTHLNVECCNQSTSIKYLFKYINKGSDRITAYLGNQDEIKQYLDCRYVSPLEVCWKCFAFPMHARFPAVERLYFHLENQHHV
;
A
#
# COMPACT_ATOMS: atom_id res chain seq x y z
N MET A 1 -17.24 -11.89 -9.52
CA MET A 1 -17.76 -12.90 -10.44
C MET A 1 -17.54 -14.30 -9.87
N PHE A 2 -16.32 -14.81 -9.72
CA PHE A 2 -16.07 -16.19 -9.25
C PHE A 2 -15.95 -16.36 -7.73
N ALA A 3 -16.02 -15.29 -6.93
CA ALA A 3 -15.93 -15.38 -5.48
C ALA A 3 -17.11 -16.17 -4.89
N PHE A 4 -16.83 -16.99 -3.89
CA PHE A 4 -17.85 -17.74 -3.14
C PHE A 4 -18.49 -16.91 -2.02
N THR A 5 -17.87 -15.79 -1.67
CA THR A 5 -18.27 -14.93 -0.55
C THR A 5 -18.43 -13.49 -1.01
N SER A 6 -19.20 -12.72 -0.27
CA SER A 6 -19.27 -11.27 -0.43
C SER A 6 -18.33 -10.59 0.57
N PRO A 7 -17.62 -9.51 0.17
CA PRO A 7 -16.95 -8.68 1.15
C PRO A 7 -17.99 -7.98 2.03
N GLY A 8 -17.83 -8.06 3.34
CA GLY A 8 -18.69 -7.38 4.31
C GLY A 8 -18.40 -5.89 4.47
N ILE A 9 -17.51 -5.34 3.62
CA ILE A 9 -17.10 -3.95 3.63
C ILE A 9 -17.63 -3.22 2.40
N LYS A 10 -17.94 -1.94 2.57
CA LYS A 10 -18.21 -1.05 1.43
C LYS A 10 -16.89 -0.45 0.94
N PHE A 11 -16.47 -0.83 -0.25
CA PHE A 11 -15.38 -0.16 -0.96
C PHE A 11 -15.94 1.06 -1.70
N ASP A 12 -15.49 2.24 -1.33
CA ASP A 12 -15.80 3.44 -2.09
C ASP A 12 -14.85 3.55 -3.30
N LYS A 13 -15.42 3.46 -4.49
CA LYS A 13 -14.71 3.51 -5.77
C LYS A 13 -14.69 4.91 -6.40
N SER A 14 -15.37 5.89 -5.82
CA SER A 14 -15.57 7.23 -6.41
C SER A 14 -14.28 8.03 -6.58
N TYR A 15 -13.25 7.72 -5.81
CA TYR A 15 -11.97 8.42 -5.84
C TYR A 15 -10.96 7.93 -6.89
N ASN A 16 -11.24 6.82 -7.56
CA ASN A 16 -10.30 6.18 -8.48
C ASN A 16 -10.52 6.62 -9.94
N THR A 17 -10.58 7.91 -10.19
CA THR A 17 -10.85 8.48 -11.52
C THR A 17 -9.60 8.69 -12.38
N GLY A 18 -8.39 8.41 -11.86
CA GLY A 18 -7.11 8.65 -12.54
C GLY A 18 -6.39 7.37 -13.00
N LYS A 19 -5.24 7.56 -13.67
CA LYS A 19 -4.33 6.46 -14.10
C LYS A 19 -3.42 5.95 -12.96
N ALA A 20 -3.55 6.49 -11.76
CA ALA A 20 -2.75 6.13 -10.59
C ALA A 20 -3.17 4.78 -9.97
N PRO A 21 -2.29 4.14 -9.15
CA PRO A 21 -2.70 3.00 -8.35
C PRO A 21 -3.91 3.37 -7.47
N PRO A 22 -4.93 2.50 -7.40
CA PRO A 22 -6.13 2.81 -6.64
C PRO A 22 -5.83 2.93 -5.15
N THR A 23 -6.43 3.91 -4.50
CA THR A 23 -6.50 3.99 -3.05
C THR A 23 -7.83 3.39 -2.59
N PHE A 24 -7.79 2.53 -1.58
CA PHE A 24 -8.98 1.90 -1.02
C PHE A 24 -9.48 2.72 0.17
N ARG A 25 -10.73 3.15 0.09
CA ARG A 25 -11.42 3.74 1.24
C ARG A 25 -12.22 2.63 1.93
N ILE A 26 -11.89 2.35 3.19
CA ILE A 26 -12.43 1.25 3.96
C ILE A 26 -13.18 1.83 5.16
N HIS A 27 -14.43 1.39 5.33
CA HIS A 27 -15.26 1.72 6.48
C HIS A 27 -15.49 0.48 7.34
N GLY A 28 -15.13 0.57 8.61
CA GLY A 28 -15.31 -0.49 9.59
C GLY A 28 -14.32 -1.66 9.48
N GLN A 29 -14.61 -2.72 10.20
CA GLN A 29 -13.82 -3.93 10.27
C GLN A 29 -14.07 -4.83 9.06
N THR A 30 -13.01 -5.35 8.44
CA THR A 30 -13.10 -6.23 7.27
C THR A 30 -13.59 -7.62 7.68
N HIS A 31 -14.51 -8.19 6.89
CA HIS A 31 -14.97 -9.56 7.05
C HIS A 31 -15.57 -10.07 5.73
N ASN A 32 -15.60 -11.37 5.57
CA ASN A 32 -16.31 -12.02 4.46
C ASN A 32 -17.61 -12.61 4.97
N LEU A 33 -18.64 -12.57 4.12
CA LEU A 33 -19.97 -13.08 4.40
C LEU A 33 -20.32 -14.21 3.42
N ILE A 34 -20.83 -15.31 3.94
CA ILE A 34 -21.39 -16.40 3.14
C ILE A 34 -22.86 -16.58 3.47
N GLY A 35 -23.67 -16.73 2.42
CA GLY A 35 -25.11 -16.98 2.55
C GLY A 35 -25.45 -18.47 2.60
N SER A 36 -26.74 -18.77 2.52
CA SER A 36 -27.27 -20.13 2.40
C SER A 36 -26.85 -20.81 1.07
N LEU A 37 -26.96 -22.14 1.00
CA LEU A 37 -26.65 -22.92 -0.20
C LEU A 37 -27.56 -22.53 -1.38
N LEU A 38 -28.84 -22.29 -1.13
CA LEU A 38 -29.82 -21.88 -2.13
C LEU A 38 -30.27 -20.42 -1.90
N PRO A 39 -30.64 -19.68 -2.95
CA PRO A 39 -31.20 -18.35 -2.80
C PRO A 39 -32.59 -18.42 -2.15
N MET A 40 -33.00 -17.32 -1.52
CA MET A 40 -34.37 -17.14 -1.07
C MET A 40 -35.33 -17.10 -2.28
N PRO A 41 -36.60 -17.53 -2.11
CA PRO A 41 -37.57 -17.47 -3.20
C PRO A 41 -37.60 -16.07 -3.87
N ASN A 42 -37.64 -16.05 -5.19
CA ASN A 42 -37.66 -14.83 -6.02
C ASN A 42 -36.37 -14.00 -6.01
N ASN A 43 -35.29 -14.46 -5.36
CA ASN A 43 -34.01 -13.80 -5.40
C ASN A 43 -33.05 -14.51 -6.39
N PRO A 44 -32.27 -13.78 -7.18
CA PRO A 44 -31.26 -14.39 -8.04
C PRO A 44 -30.12 -15.00 -7.19
N PRO A 45 -29.50 -16.11 -7.67
CA PRO A 45 -28.37 -16.72 -6.99
C PRO A 45 -27.15 -15.79 -7.00
N LYS A 46 -26.38 -15.78 -5.90
CA LYS A 46 -25.19 -14.94 -5.73
C LYS A 46 -24.06 -15.74 -5.12
N PHE A 47 -22.81 -15.40 -5.49
CA PHE A 47 -21.60 -15.99 -4.91
C PHE A 47 -21.59 -17.54 -4.96
N ALA A 48 -21.41 -18.22 -3.83
CA ALA A 48 -21.42 -19.69 -3.76
C ALA A 48 -22.69 -20.31 -4.34
N GLN A 49 -23.84 -19.62 -4.27
CA GLN A 49 -25.09 -20.09 -4.82
C GLN A 49 -25.04 -20.30 -6.34
N LEU A 50 -24.21 -19.56 -7.08
CA LEU A 50 -24.01 -19.73 -8.52
C LEU A 50 -23.48 -21.13 -8.88
N TYR A 51 -22.76 -21.78 -7.97
CA TYR A 51 -22.22 -23.13 -8.17
C TYR A 51 -23.23 -24.25 -7.85
N ILE A 52 -24.34 -23.91 -7.23
CA ILE A 52 -25.34 -24.88 -6.74
C ILE A 52 -26.67 -24.74 -7.49
N TYR A 53 -27.09 -23.52 -7.76
CA TYR A 53 -28.38 -23.22 -8.35
C TYR A 53 -28.31 -23.26 -9.87
N ASP A 54 -29.25 -23.82 -10.57
CA ASP A 54 -29.50 -23.81 -12.02
C ASP A 54 -28.25 -23.93 -12.95
N ILE A 55 -27.93 -25.16 -13.32
CA ILE A 55 -26.77 -25.51 -14.16
C ILE A 55 -26.85 -24.88 -15.55
N ASP A 56 -28.05 -24.88 -16.14
CA ASP A 56 -28.27 -24.47 -17.53
C ASP A 56 -28.14 -22.95 -17.71
N LYS A 57 -28.36 -22.17 -16.66
CA LYS A 57 -28.26 -20.72 -16.66
C LYS A 57 -27.08 -20.16 -15.87
N GLU A 58 -26.15 -21.01 -15.41
CA GLU A 58 -25.05 -20.56 -14.56
C GLU A 58 -24.22 -19.44 -15.20
N ILE A 59 -23.85 -19.59 -16.48
CA ILE A 59 -23.06 -18.58 -17.20
C ILE A 59 -23.87 -17.29 -17.36
N ILE A 60 -25.14 -17.41 -17.76
CA ILE A 60 -26.06 -16.26 -17.89
C ILE A 60 -26.22 -15.54 -16.54
N ASN A 61 -26.43 -16.29 -15.47
CA ASN A 61 -26.54 -15.74 -14.12
C ASN A 61 -25.23 -15.08 -13.66
N THR A 62 -24.09 -15.65 -14.00
CA THR A 62 -22.76 -15.11 -13.67
C THR A 62 -22.50 -13.80 -14.45
N LEU A 63 -22.86 -13.74 -15.71
CA LEU A 63 -22.75 -12.55 -16.56
C LEU A 63 -23.71 -11.44 -16.08
N SER A 64 -24.96 -11.76 -15.84
CA SER A 64 -25.98 -10.77 -15.44
C SER A 64 -25.71 -10.09 -14.09
N GLN A 65 -24.95 -10.73 -13.21
CA GLN A 65 -24.52 -10.14 -11.93
C GLN A 65 -23.39 -9.11 -12.09
N ASN A 66 -22.82 -8.95 -13.29
CA ASN A 66 -21.72 -8.02 -13.51
C ASN A 66 -22.20 -6.79 -14.31
N PRO A 67 -22.04 -5.57 -13.79
CA PRO A 67 -22.42 -4.35 -14.50
C PRO A 67 -21.64 -4.09 -15.80
N MET A 68 -20.56 -4.86 -16.06
CA MET A 68 -19.74 -4.77 -17.28
C MET A 68 -19.87 -6.02 -18.14
N HIS A 69 -21.02 -6.70 -18.12
CA HIS A 69 -21.24 -7.98 -18.82
C HIS A 69 -20.93 -7.93 -20.32
N ASP A 70 -21.24 -6.80 -21.00
CA ASP A 70 -21.02 -6.61 -22.45
C ASP A 70 -19.52 -6.59 -22.85
N MET A 71 -18.61 -6.43 -21.88
CA MET A 71 -17.17 -6.41 -22.10
C MET A 71 -16.46 -7.74 -21.75
N LEU A 72 -17.22 -8.75 -21.36
CA LEU A 72 -16.68 -10.02 -20.89
C LEU A 72 -16.76 -11.07 -22.01
N ASP A 73 -15.65 -11.78 -22.19
CA ASP A 73 -15.56 -12.90 -23.12
C ASP A 73 -16.14 -14.16 -22.47
N GLU A 74 -17.23 -14.66 -23.03
CA GLU A 74 -17.94 -15.84 -22.53
C GLU A 74 -17.07 -17.10 -22.55
N GLN A 75 -16.22 -17.25 -23.57
CA GLN A 75 -15.34 -18.42 -23.67
C GLN A 75 -14.31 -18.44 -22.54
N ILE A 76 -13.79 -17.27 -22.17
CA ILE A 76 -12.88 -17.15 -21.02
C ILE A 76 -13.59 -17.51 -19.73
N ILE A 77 -14.84 -17.10 -19.56
CA ILE A 77 -15.65 -17.40 -18.36
C ILE A 77 -15.88 -18.91 -18.25
N ILE A 78 -16.22 -19.57 -19.36
CA ILE A 78 -16.39 -21.02 -19.41
C ILE A 78 -15.08 -21.73 -19.02
N ALA A 79 -13.96 -21.33 -19.62
CA ALA A 79 -12.66 -21.93 -19.32
C ALA A 79 -12.25 -21.78 -17.85
N ILE A 80 -12.51 -20.61 -17.24
CA ILE A 80 -12.24 -20.37 -15.82
C ILE A 80 -13.16 -21.22 -14.94
N LYS A 81 -14.45 -21.30 -15.27
CA LYS A 81 -15.40 -22.16 -14.57
C LYS A 81 -14.94 -23.61 -14.60
N ASP A 82 -14.61 -24.14 -15.77
CA ASP A 82 -14.17 -25.52 -15.93
C ASP A 82 -12.87 -25.80 -15.16
N MET A 83 -11.94 -24.85 -15.18
CA MET A 83 -10.71 -24.92 -14.38
C MET A 83 -11.02 -25.00 -12.88
N LEU A 84 -11.94 -24.16 -12.37
CA LEU A 84 -12.32 -24.18 -10.96
C LEU A 84 -13.06 -25.48 -10.60
N ASP A 85 -13.97 -25.96 -11.44
CA ASP A 85 -14.71 -27.20 -11.20
C ASP A 85 -13.76 -28.42 -11.12
N HIS A 86 -12.71 -28.45 -11.95
CA HIS A 86 -11.74 -29.54 -11.95
C HIS A 86 -10.70 -29.48 -10.83
N HIS A 87 -10.30 -28.28 -10.41
CA HIS A 87 -9.14 -28.13 -9.55
C HIS A 87 -9.43 -27.52 -8.18
N ASN A 88 -10.52 -26.75 -8.02
CA ASN A 88 -10.79 -26.06 -6.77
C ASN A 88 -11.66 -26.91 -5.84
N HIS A 89 -11.10 -27.31 -4.70
CA HIS A 89 -11.78 -28.18 -3.75
C HIS A 89 -13.07 -27.60 -3.16
N TYR A 90 -13.18 -26.26 -3.03
CA TYR A 90 -14.41 -25.62 -2.61
C TYR A 90 -15.47 -25.67 -3.71
N ALA A 91 -15.11 -25.40 -4.98
CA ALA A 91 -16.02 -25.52 -6.11
C ALA A 91 -16.57 -26.95 -6.19
N GLN A 92 -15.68 -27.97 -6.13
CA GLN A 92 -16.09 -29.37 -6.12
C GLN A 92 -17.08 -29.69 -4.99
N LYS A 93 -16.87 -29.14 -3.79
CA LYS A 93 -17.78 -29.35 -2.67
C LYS A 93 -19.14 -28.71 -2.90
N PHE A 94 -19.19 -27.51 -3.46
CA PHE A 94 -20.46 -26.86 -3.83
C PHE A 94 -21.18 -27.66 -4.95
N ARG A 95 -20.44 -28.22 -5.93
CA ARG A 95 -21.02 -29.12 -6.94
C ARG A 95 -21.59 -30.40 -6.32
N MET A 96 -20.87 -31.01 -5.37
CA MET A 96 -21.40 -32.18 -4.63
C MET A 96 -22.67 -31.85 -3.85
N ALA A 97 -22.76 -30.65 -3.26
CA ALA A 97 -23.98 -30.21 -2.59
C ALA A 97 -25.13 -30.05 -3.60
N ARG A 98 -24.88 -29.47 -4.77
CA ARG A 98 -25.83 -29.36 -5.88
C ARG A 98 -26.39 -30.74 -6.25
N ASP A 99 -25.48 -31.70 -6.53
CA ASP A 99 -25.86 -33.04 -7.00
C ASP A 99 -26.73 -33.76 -5.95
N LYS A 100 -26.42 -33.62 -4.66
CA LYS A 100 -27.24 -34.14 -3.57
C LYS A 100 -28.60 -33.48 -3.45
N LEU A 101 -28.69 -32.17 -3.71
CA LEU A 101 -29.95 -31.42 -3.67
C LEU A 101 -30.86 -31.79 -4.83
N HIS A 102 -30.30 -32.20 -5.98
CA HIS A 102 -31.06 -32.63 -7.17
C HIS A 102 -31.44 -34.12 -7.14
N SER A 103 -30.59 -34.99 -6.55
CA SER A 103 -30.79 -36.45 -6.59
C SER A 103 -31.74 -36.97 -5.50
N THR A 104 -31.85 -36.31 -4.37
CA THR A 104 -32.67 -36.70 -3.24
C THR A 104 -33.30 -35.48 -2.57
N ALA A 105 -34.58 -35.59 -2.21
CA ALA A 105 -35.24 -34.58 -1.35
C ALA A 105 -34.66 -34.69 0.08
N VAL A 106 -33.40 -34.24 0.25
CA VAL A 106 -32.78 -34.14 1.57
C VAL A 106 -33.28 -32.84 2.22
N PRO A 107 -34.18 -32.94 3.23
CA PRO A 107 -34.83 -31.73 3.73
C PRO A 107 -33.88 -30.80 4.47
N ASP A 108 -32.82 -31.29 5.07
CA ASP A 108 -31.93 -30.54 5.97
C ASP A 108 -30.43 -30.71 5.62
N LEU A 109 -30.10 -30.49 4.35
CA LEU A 109 -28.70 -30.50 3.90
C LEU A 109 -28.00 -29.22 4.37
N LYS A 110 -26.91 -29.38 5.12
CA LYS A 110 -26.03 -28.30 5.57
C LYS A 110 -24.62 -28.56 5.06
N MET A 111 -23.83 -27.50 4.91
CA MET A 111 -22.40 -27.60 4.60
C MET A 111 -21.61 -27.01 5.76
N LYS A 112 -20.67 -27.78 6.29
CA LYS A 112 -19.75 -27.37 7.36
C LYS A 112 -18.40 -27.04 6.72
N LEU A 113 -17.96 -25.78 6.82
CA LEU A 113 -16.60 -25.36 6.47
C LEU A 113 -15.68 -25.67 7.66
N ILE A 114 -14.65 -26.46 7.42
CA ILE A 114 -13.76 -26.98 8.46
C ILE A 114 -12.62 -26.00 8.72
N SER A 115 -12.44 -25.60 9.97
CA SER A 115 -11.40 -24.65 10.40
C SER A 115 -10.09 -25.32 10.79
N GLN A 116 -10.12 -26.55 11.30
CA GLN A 116 -8.93 -27.29 11.70
C GLN A 116 -8.57 -28.34 10.66
N ARG A 117 -7.31 -28.33 10.22
CA ARG A 117 -6.78 -29.34 9.32
C ARG A 117 -6.14 -30.46 10.10
N GLN A 118 -6.43 -31.72 9.72
CA GLN A 118 -5.84 -32.92 10.32
C GLN A 118 -4.42 -33.17 9.81
N THR A 119 -4.11 -32.72 8.59
CA THR A 119 -2.80 -32.89 7.95
C THR A 119 -1.86 -31.72 8.19
N ASP A 120 -0.55 -31.99 8.20
CA ASP A 120 0.47 -30.95 8.29
C ASP A 120 0.54 -30.14 7.00
N GLY A 121 0.08 -28.90 7.03
CA GLY A 121 0.07 -28.00 5.88
C GLY A 121 1.47 -27.66 5.30
N ARG A 122 2.56 -28.06 5.94
CA ARG A 122 3.92 -27.95 5.39
C ARG A 122 4.23 -29.02 4.37
N LEU A 123 3.68 -30.22 4.55
CA LEU A 123 3.82 -31.36 3.64
C LEU A 123 2.70 -31.38 2.61
N TYR A 124 1.53 -30.88 2.98
CA TYR A 124 0.31 -30.94 2.17
C TYR A 124 -0.29 -29.53 2.05
N ASN A 125 0.22 -28.75 1.11
CA ASN A 125 -0.31 -27.40 0.82
C ASN A 125 -1.71 -27.41 0.21
N LEU A 126 -2.14 -28.56 -0.31
CA LEU A 126 -3.44 -28.75 -0.93
C LEU A 126 -4.32 -29.61 -0.01
N PRO A 127 -5.33 -29.01 0.65
CA PRO A 127 -6.30 -29.80 1.40
C PRO A 127 -7.12 -30.66 0.44
N THR A 128 -7.53 -31.82 0.92
CA THR A 128 -8.50 -32.63 0.18
C THR A 128 -9.90 -32.02 0.24
N THR A 129 -10.79 -32.44 -0.66
CA THR A 129 -12.18 -31.95 -0.66
C THR A 129 -12.88 -32.21 0.67
N THR A 130 -12.56 -33.32 1.34
CA THR A 130 -13.12 -33.67 2.66
C THR A 130 -12.56 -32.83 3.80
N GLU A 131 -11.34 -32.30 3.67
CA GLU A 131 -10.72 -31.46 4.68
C GLU A 131 -11.18 -30.00 4.62
N VAL A 132 -11.71 -29.52 3.47
CA VAL A 132 -12.18 -28.13 3.36
C VAL A 132 -13.63 -27.97 3.81
N ALA A 133 -14.50 -28.96 3.50
CA ALA A 133 -15.90 -28.92 3.88
C ALA A 133 -16.53 -30.31 3.98
N ALA A 134 -17.50 -30.46 4.87
CA ALA A 134 -18.32 -31.65 5.02
C ALA A 134 -19.79 -31.35 4.69
N LEU A 135 -20.48 -32.27 4.02
CA LEU A 135 -21.92 -32.21 3.85
C LEU A 135 -22.59 -33.00 4.97
N ILE A 136 -23.49 -32.34 5.71
CA ILE A 136 -24.16 -32.87 6.90
C ILE A 136 -25.66 -32.91 6.64
N VAL A 137 -26.32 -33.95 7.13
CA VAL A 137 -27.78 -34.08 7.13
C VAL A 137 -28.26 -34.15 8.59
N GLY A 138 -29.16 -33.24 8.98
CA GLY A 138 -29.62 -33.12 10.34
C GLY A 138 -28.75 -32.24 11.24
N ASP A 139 -28.95 -32.34 12.56
CA ASP A 139 -28.21 -31.57 13.56
C ASP A 139 -26.98 -32.33 14.06
N GLU A 140 -25.80 -31.80 13.74
CA GLU A 140 -24.54 -32.31 14.29
C GLU A 140 -24.09 -31.41 15.45
N HIS A 141 -23.97 -31.98 16.65
CA HIS A 141 -23.56 -31.26 17.86
C HIS A 141 -22.04 -31.11 18.04
N SER A 142 -21.21 -31.62 17.11
CA SER A 142 -19.75 -31.67 17.23
C SER A 142 -18.99 -30.63 16.38
N ALA A 143 -19.53 -29.43 16.25
CA ALA A 143 -18.81 -28.36 15.54
C ALA A 143 -17.75 -27.71 16.44
N ASP A 144 -16.52 -27.56 15.92
CA ASP A 144 -15.51 -26.69 16.54
C ASP A 144 -16.04 -25.23 16.53
N LYS A 145 -15.68 -24.46 17.57
CA LYS A 145 -16.13 -23.05 17.71
C LYS A 145 -15.82 -22.15 16.48
N ARG A 146 -14.95 -22.59 15.58
CA ARG A 146 -14.56 -21.85 14.38
C ARG A 146 -15.12 -22.41 13.09
N ASP A 147 -15.73 -23.59 13.11
CA ASP A 147 -16.38 -24.15 11.96
C ASP A 147 -17.61 -23.31 11.57
N ILE A 148 -17.89 -23.22 10.28
CA ILE A 148 -19.01 -22.43 9.76
C ILE A 148 -20.01 -23.37 9.11
N ILE A 149 -21.23 -23.39 9.64
CA ILE A 149 -22.32 -24.18 9.10
C ILE A 149 -23.15 -23.31 8.16
N ILE A 150 -23.25 -23.72 6.90
CA ILE A 150 -24.05 -23.10 5.86
C ILE A 150 -25.34 -23.92 5.71
N GLU A 151 -26.46 -23.30 5.97
CA GLU A 151 -27.78 -23.92 5.89
C GLU A 151 -28.27 -23.98 4.43
N LYS A 152 -29.21 -24.90 4.14
CA LYS A 152 -29.78 -25.07 2.80
C LYS A 152 -30.41 -23.78 2.29
N GLN A 153 -31.28 -23.18 3.08
CA GLN A 153 -31.98 -21.94 2.73
C GLN A 153 -32.30 -21.16 4.00
N SER A 154 -31.57 -20.08 4.22
CA SER A 154 -31.81 -19.15 5.31
C SER A 154 -31.53 -17.74 4.83
N GLY A 155 -32.27 -16.75 5.33
CA GLY A 155 -32.00 -15.34 5.02
C GLY A 155 -30.78 -14.78 5.75
N LEU A 156 -30.08 -15.59 6.55
CA LEU A 156 -28.97 -15.15 7.40
C LEU A 156 -27.63 -15.29 6.70
N LEU A 157 -26.82 -14.23 6.79
CA LEU A 157 -25.42 -14.24 6.34
C LEU A 157 -24.55 -14.67 7.51
N LYS A 158 -23.66 -15.64 7.27
CA LYS A 158 -22.65 -16.08 8.26
C LYS A 158 -21.35 -15.34 8.00
N ARG A 159 -20.75 -14.80 9.05
CA ARG A 159 -19.43 -14.17 8.99
C ARG A 159 -18.34 -15.22 8.99
N ILE A 160 -17.40 -15.10 8.04
CA ILE A 160 -16.16 -15.88 8.02
C ILE A 160 -15.11 -15.08 8.76
N ASN A 161 -14.53 -15.68 9.79
CA ASN A 161 -13.45 -15.06 10.55
C ASN A 161 -12.17 -14.99 9.69
N GLU A 162 -11.44 -13.91 9.82
CA GLU A 162 -10.19 -13.63 9.07
C GLU A 162 -9.07 -14.65 9.35
N LEU A 163 -9.17 -15.43 10.42
CA LEU A 163 -8.23 -16.51 10.77
C LEU A 163 -8.68 -17.88 10.28
N HIS A 164 -9.83 -17.95 9.62
CA HIS A 164 -10.31 -19.20 9.04
C HIS A 164 -9.52 -19.53 7.76
N PRO A 165 -9.02 -20.75 7.56
CA PRO A 165 -8.24 -21.11 6.37
C PRO A 165 -8.96 -20.84 5.06
N ALA A 166 -10.29 -20.92 5.06
CA ALA A 166 -11.14 -20.65 3.89
C ALA A 166 -11.36 -19.14 3.58
N TYR A 167 -10.96 -18.22 4.47
CA TYR A 167 -11.24 -16.78 4.33
C TYR A 167 -10.77 -16.23 2.98
N LEU A 168 -9.48 -16.38 2.69
CA LEU A 168 -8.89 -15.90 1.43
C LEU A 168 -9.31 -16.74 0.21
N PRO A 169 -9.27 -18.09 0.25
CA PRO A 169 -9.65 -18.89 -0.92
C PRO A 169 -11.09 -18.71 -1.37
N LEU A 170 -12.04 -18.55 -0.46
CA LEU A 170 -13.43 -18.31 -0.82
C LEU A 170 -13.68 -16.94 -1.43
N GLN A 171 -12.92 -15.92 -1.01
CA GLN A 171 -13.01 -14.58 -1.57
C GLN A 171 -12.24 -14.42 -2.87
N TYR A 172 -11.11 -15.13 -3.02
CA TYR A 172 -10.17 -14.99 -4.12
C TYR A 172 -9.87 -16.33 -4.81
N PRO A 173 -10.87 -17.07 -5.33
CA PRO A 173 -10.63 -18.40 -5.91
C PRO A 173 -9.66 -18.39 -7.11
N LEU A 174 -9.57 -17.28 -7.85
CA LEU A 174 -8.61 -17.14 -8.94
C LEU A 174 -7.15 -16.98 -8.46
N LEU A 175 -6.94 -16.54 -7.22
CA LEU A 175 -5.62 -16.48 -6.59
C LEU A 175 -5.27 -17.76 -5.82
N TYR A 176 -6.27 -18.55 -5.52
CA TYR A 176 -6.21 -19.86 -4.85
C TYR A 176 -6.92 -20.90 -5.70
N PRO A 177 -6.43 -21.16 -6.94
CA PRO A 177 -7.17 -21.91 -7.95
C PRO A 177 -7.42 -23.36 -7.57
N LYS A 178 -6.64 -23.92 -6.66
CA LYS A 178 -6.82 -25.28 -6.14
C LYS A 178 -7.60 -25.33 -4.83
N GLY A 179 -8.02 -24.19 -4.29
CA GLY A 179 -8.65 -24.11 -2.98
C GLY A 179 -7.66 -24.34 -1.83
N GLU A 180 -6.38 -24.03 -2.07
CA GLU A 180 -5.32 -24.08 -1.04
C GLU A 180 -5.63 -23.14 0.12
N ASP A 181 -5.18 -23.50 1.32
CA ASP A 181 -5.45 -22.72 2.53
C ASP A 181 -4.90 -21.29 2.46
N GLY A 182 -5.70 -20.36 2.94
CA GLY A 182 -5.25 -19.03 3.31
C GLY A 182 -4.39 -19.05 4.59
N TYR A 183 -4.28 -17.90 5.25
CA TYR A 183 -3.65 -17.86 6.57
C TYR A 183 -4.52 -18.61 7.58
N ARG A 184 -3.88 -19.39 8.43
CA ARG A 184 -4.49 -20.01 9.61
C ARG A 184 -3.58 -19.91 10.83
N LEU A 185 -4.16 -20.08 11.99
CA LEU A 185 -3.37 -20.14 13.23
C LEU A 185 -2.46 -21.37 13.24
N ASN A 186 -1.37 -21.27 13.97
CA ASN A 186 -0.45 -22.38 14.25
C ASN A 186 0.33 -22.92 13.05
N ILE A 187 0.53 -22.13 11.99
CA ILE A 187 1.48 -22.47 10.93
C ILE A 187 2.89 -22.44 11.53
N PRO A 188 3.59 -23.59 11.64
CA PRO A 188 4.92 -23.62 12.24
C PRO A 188 5.98 -23.08 11.27
N HIS A 189 7.07 -22.54 11.81
CA HIS A 189 8.25 -22.22 11.00
C HIS A 189 8.96 -23.49 10.49
N LYS A 190 9.52 -23.43 9.27
CA LYS A 190 10.22 -24.57 8.65
C LYS A 190 11.64 -24.81 9.22
N ASP A 191 12.27 -23.78 9.77
CA ASP A 191 13.64 -23.88 10.29
C ASP A 191 13.68 -24.65 11.60
N HIS A 192 14.23 -25.85 11.54
CA HIS A 192 14.26 -26.81 12.64
C HIS A 192 15.40 -26.60 13.63
N ALA A 193 16.51 -25.95 13.21
CA ALA A 193 17.71 -25.84 14.06
C ALA A 193 17.57 -24.91 15.27
N ASN A 194 16.67 -23.92 15.22
CA ASN A 194 16.53 -22.87 16.24
C ASN A 194 15.13 -22.75 16.84
N ILE A 195 14.23 -23.72 16.62
CA ILE A 195 12.85 -23.66 17.14
C ILE A 195 12.79 -23.61 18.66
N HIS A 196 13.75 -24.26 19.34
CA HIS A 196 13.78 -24.30 20.81
C HIS A 196 14.18 -22.95 21.44
N THR A 197 14.95 -22.14 20.74
CA THR A 197 15.44 -20.81 21.21
C THR A 197 14.62 -19.65 20.66
N ALA A 198 13.79 -19.87 19.64
CA ALA A 198 13.00 -18.81 19.02
C ALA A 198 11.87 -18.35 19.94
N LYS A 199 11.78 -17.04 20.20
CA LYS A 199 10.70 -16.40 20.95
C LYS A 199 9.30 -16.69 20.35
N ARG A 200 9.21 -16.99 19.04
CA ARG A 200 7.96 -17.29 18.33
C ARG A 200 8.14 -18.51 17.44
N LYS A 201 7.44 -19.56 17.72
CA LYS A 201 7.50 -20.84 16.99
C LYS A 201 6.59 -20.88 15.75
N GLN A 202 5.71 -19.88 15.58
CA GLN A 202 4.66 -19.87 14.57
C GLN A 202 4.79 -18.67 13.65
N VAL A 203 4.36 -18.85 12.39
CA VAL A 203 4.30 -17.79 11.37
C VAL A 203 3.20 -16.79 11.75
N THR A 204 3.57 -15.53 11.85
CA THR A 204 2.58 -14.46 12.06
C THR A 204 1.88 -14.11 10.76
N LEU A 205 0.68 -13.52 10.84
CA LEU A 205 -0.09 -13.07 9.67
C LEU A 205 0.75 -12.15 8.75
N ARG A 206 1.49 -11.20 9.32
CA ARG A 206 2.39 -10.33 8.55
C ARG A 206 3.49 -11.13 7.82
N LYS A 207 4.12 -12.11 8.47
CA LYS A 207 5.14 -12.96 7.84
C LYS A 207 4.56 -13.80 6.70
N TYR A 208 3.31 -14.27 6.85
CA TYR A 208 2.60 -14.98 5.79
C TYR A 208 2.45 -14.09 4.55
N PHE A 209 1.92 -12.86 4.69
CA PHE A 209 1.79 -11.95 3.56
C PHE A 209 3.15 -11.53 3.00
N CYS A 210 4.14 -11.24 3.86
CA CYS A 210 5.50 -10.95 3.42
C CYS A 210 6.08 -12.09 2.56
N TYR A 211 5.86 -13.34 2.95
CA TYR A 211 6.27 -14.51 2.16
C TYR A 211 5.55 -14.56 0.80
N ARG A 212 4.24 -14.33 0.76
CA ARG A 212 3.45 -14.36 -0.48
C ARG A 212 3.78 -13.20 -1.43
N LEU A 213 4.34 -12.10 -0.94
CA LEU A 213 4.82 -10.96 -1.74
C LEU A 213 6.17 -11.20 -2.43
N GLN A 214 6.82 -12.33 -2.19
CA GLN A 214 8.12 -12.63 -2.78
C GLN A 214 7.97 -13.49 -4.03
N SER A 215 8.62 -13.05 -5.13
CA SER A 215 8.77 -13.85 -6.33
C SER A 215 9.81 -14.96 -6.09
N ARG A 216 9.49 -16.21 -6.45
CA ARG A 216 10.37 -17.36 -6.33
C ARG A 216 10.47 -18.08 -7.67
N THR A 217 11.64 -18.64 -7.93
CA THR A 217 11.85 -19.54 -9.07
C THR A 217 11.05 -20.82 -8.85
N ASN A 218 10.44 -21.33 -9.93
CA ASN A 218 9.64 -22.56 -9.95
C ASN A 218 8.31 -22.49 -9.16
N GLU A 219 7.86 -21.32 -8.73
CA GLU A 219 6.52 -21.13 -8.17
C GLU A 219 5.65 -20.28 -9.11
N ALA A 220 4.38 -20.63 -9.23
CA ALA A 220 3.42 -19.80 -9.95
C ALA A 220 3.26 -18.43 -9.26
N GLN A 221 3.37 -17.37 -10.03
CA GLN A 221 3.28 -16.00 -9.53
C GLN A 221 1.87 -15.42 -9.70
N THR A 222 0.85 -16.26 -9.63
CA THR A 222 -0.56 -15.89 -9.86
C THR A 222 -1.00 -14.69 -9.04
N ILE A 223 -0.65 -14.65 -7.75
CA ILE A 223 -1.00 -13.51 -6.88
C ILE A 223 -0.32 -12.23 -7.36
N LEU A 224 1.00 -12.26 -7.58
CA LEU A 224 1.78 -11.07 -7.92
C LEU A 224 1.41 -10.49 -9.30
N HIS A 225 0.94 -11.33 -10.23
CA HIS A 225 0.60 -10.93 -11.59
C HIS A 225 -0.90 -10.61 -11.78
N SER A 226 -1.73 -10.73 -10.73
CA SER A 226 -3.18 -10.58 -10.84
C SER A 226 -3.69 -9.13 -10.83
N ARG A 227 -2.83 -8.14 -11.01
CA ARG A 227 -3.18 -6.72 -11.22
C ARG A 227 -4.10 -6.17 -10.12
N ARG A 228 -5.32 -5.74 -10.47
CA ARG A 228 -6.32 -5.18 -9.54
C ARG A 228 -6.70 -6.16 -8.43
N LEU A 229 -6.77 -7.45 -8.74
CA LEU A 229 -7.09 -8.47 -7.77
C LEU A 229 -5.97 -8.60 -6.73
N PHE A 230 -4.71 -8.48 -7.13
CA PHE A 230 -3.56 -8.41 -6.21
C PHE A 230 -3.67 -7.20 -5.28
N GLN A 231 -4.01 -6.02 -5.83
CA GLN A 231 -4.16 -4.80 -5.03
C GLN A 231 -5.25 -4.94 -3.96
N GLN A 232 -6.38 -5.54 -4.32
CA GLN A 232 -7.47 -5.80 -3.38
C GLN A 232 -7.08 -6.84 -2.33
N TRP A 233 -6.47 -7.94 -2.76
CA TRP A 233 -6.01 -9.02 -1.90
C TRP A 233 -5.02 -8.56 -0.83
N ILE A 234 -4.03 -7.73 -1.21
CA ILE A 234 -3.02 -7.26 -0.25
C ILE A 234 -3.61 -6.25 0.74
N VAL A 235 -4.56 -5.43 0.32
CA VAL A 235 -5.26 -4.49 1.21
C VAL A 235 -6.14 -5.25 2.20
N ASP A 236 -6.88 -6.27 1.76
CA ASP A 236 -7.67 -7.16 2.64
C ASP A 236 -6.75 -7.85 3.66
N GLY A 237 -5.62 -8.39 3.20
CA GLY A 237 -4.61 -8.98 4.07
C GLY A 237 -4.04 -8.03 5.12
N TYR A 238 -3.86 -6.76 4.77
CA TYR A 238 -3.42 -5.75 5.72
C TYR A 238 -4.51 -5.45 6.77
N CYS A 239 -5.75 -5.35 6.36
CA CYS A 239 -6.86 -5.20 7.28
C CYS A 239 -6.95 -6.37 8.28
N MET A 240 -6.74 -7.60 7.81
CA MET A 240 -6.63 -8.78 8.71
C MET A 240 -5.50 -8.62 9.76
N ILE A 241 -4.38 -7.97 9.40
CA ILE A 241 -3.27 -7.72 10.34
C ILE A 241 -3.67 -6.69 11.39
N GLU A 242 -4.35 -5.61 10.98
CA GLU A 242 -4.78 -4.53 11.88
C GLU A 242 -5.88 -4.96 12.83
N ASP A 243 -6.84 -5.76 12.37
CA ASP A 243 -8.03 -6.17 13.15
C ASP A 243 -7.69 -7.07 14.37
N ARG A 244 -6.45 -7.54 14.49
CA ARG A 244 -6.00 -8.36 15.64
C ARG A 244 -5.74 -7.60 16.93
N GLY A 245 -5.80 -6.28 16.93
CA GLY A 245 -5.52 -5.45 18.11
C GLY A 245 -6.74 -5.32 19.03
N LYS A 246 -6.83 -6.12 20.11
CA LYS A 246 -7.82 -5.90 21.19
C LYS A 246 -7.35 -4.77 22.11
N LYS A 247 -7.47 -3.50 21.75
CA LYS A 247 -7.16 -2.41 22.69
C LYS A 247 -8.00 -1.18 22.37
N ILE A 248 -8.51 -0.53 23.40
CA ILE A 248 -9.25 0.72 23.35
C ILE A 248 -8.31 1.89 22.93
N ILE A 249 -7.01 1.72 23.16
CA ILE A 249 -5.96 2.72 22.97
C ILE A 249 -4.90 2.15 22.02
N LEU A 250 -4.52 2.93 21.01
CA LEU A 250 -3.46 2.59 20.08
C LEU A 250 -2.09 2.97 20.67
N PRO A 251 -1.13 2.03 20.84
CA PRO A 251 0.18 2.33 21.42
C PRO A 251 1.02 3.22 20.49
N SER A 252 2.06 3.87 21.05
CA SER A 252 3.01 4.68 20.27
C SER A 252 3.81 3.89 19.22
N SER A 253 3.86 2.57 19.32
CA SER A 253 4.45 1.68 18.30
C SER A 253 3.52 1.44 17.11
N PHE A 254 2.25 1.84 17.19
CA PHE A 254 1.29 1.68 16.10
C PHE A 254 1.36 2.88 15.16
N VAL A 255 1.87 2.65 13.95
CA VAL A 255 2.09 3.69 12.93
C VAL A 255 0.77 4.39 12.60
N GLY A 256 0.75 5.74 12.76
CA GLY A 256 -0.43 6.56 12.51
C GLY A 256 -1.36 6.74 13.72
N SER A 257 -1.06 6.14 14.89
CA SER A 257 -1.75 6.50 16.14
C SER A 257 -1.40 7.93 16.57
N GLN A 258 -2.25 8.53 17.37
CA GLN A 258 -1.97 9.86 17.93
C GLN A 258 -0.66 9.84 18.74
N ARG A 259 -0.46 8.82 19.58
CA ARG A 259 0.77 8.67 20.39
C ARG A 259 2.02 8.47 19.56
N TYR A 260 1.92 7.74 18.43
CA TYR A 260 3.01 7.62 17.47
C TYR A 260 3.39 8.99 16.88
N MET A 261 2.40 9.78 16.48
CA MET A 261 2.62 11.11 15.90
C MET A 261 3.20 12.09 16.94
N GLU A 262 2.68 12.09 18.16
CA GLU A 262 3.21 12.88 19.28
C GLU A 262 4.66 12.49 19.59
N GLN A 263 4.98 11.20 19.57
CA GLN A 263 6.34 10.74 19.76
C GLN A 263 7.29 11.27 18.69
N LEU A 264 6.91 11.18 17.41
CA LEU A 264 7.73 11.71 16.32
C LEU A 264 7.94 13.22 16.46
N TYR A 265 6.91 13.94 16.89
CA TYR A 265 6.98 15.37 17.14
C TYR A 265 8.01 15.71 18.23
N PHE A 266 7.88 15.13 19.42
CA PHE A 266 8.79 15.38 20.53
C PHE A 266 10.23 14.97 20.22
N ASP A 267 10.41 13.84 19.56
CA ASP A 267 11.73 13.37 19.12
C ASP A 267 12.35 14.35 18.11
N GLY A 268 11.57 14.85 17.15
CA GLY A 268 12.01 15.88 16.19
C GLY A 268 12.39 17.19 16.87
N MET A 269 11.56 17.65 17.83
CA MET A 269 11.84 18.85 18.60
C MET A 269 13.08 18.72 19.49
N ALA A 270 13.31 17.56 20.08
CA ALA A 270 14.52 17.30 20.86
C ALA A 270 15.79 17.37 19.99
N ILE A 271 15.75 16.80 18.78
CA ILE A 271 16.85 16.90 17.81
C ILE A 271 17.08 18.37 17.41
N CYS A 272 16.03 19.12 17.11
CA CYS A 272 16.14 20.55 16.80
C CYS A 272 16.66 21.37 17.98
N GLY A 273 16.28 21.05 19.21
CA GLY A 273 16.80 21.68 20.42
C GLY A 273 18.30 21.45 20.63
N HIS A 274 18.81 20.32 20.17
CA HIS A 274 20.23 19.95 20.30
C HIS A 274 21.10 20.43 19.13
N LEU A 275 20.64 20.24 17.89
CA LEU A 275 21.41 20.52 16.66
C LEU A 275 21.08 21.89 16.03
N GLY A 276 20.05 22.57 16.50
CA GLY A 276 19.45 23.73 15.83
C GLY A 276 18.41 23.31 14.80
N PHE A 277 17.99 24.27 13.96
CA PHE A 277 17.06 23.98 12.88
C PHE A 277 17.73 23.22 11.73
N PRO A 278 16.94 22.39 10.97
CA PRO A 278 17.47 21.72 9.79
C PRO A 278 17.92 22.73 8.74
N ASP A 279 19.00 22.41 8.05
CA ASP A 279 19.60 23.26 7.02
C ASP A 279 19.05 22.95 5.61
N LEU A 280 18.75 21.69 5.32
CA LEU A 280 18.23 21.26 4.03
C LEU A 280 16.99 20.38 4.18
N PHE A 281 16.04 20.57 3.26
CA PHE A 281 14.88 19.72 3.09
C PHE A 281 14.94 19.03 1.73
N LEU A 282 15.01 17.71 1.73
CA LEU A 282 15.03 16.90 0.53
C LEU A 282 13.70 16.15 0.39
N THR A 283 13.24 16.04 -0.85
CA THR A 283 12.12 15.16 -1.19
C THR A 283 12.56 14.21 -2.28
N MET A 284 12.55 12.90 -1.98
CA MET A 284 12.76 11.85 -2.96
C MET A 284 11.42 11.23 -3.35
N THR A 285 11.10 11.29 -4.65
CA THR A 285 9.86 10.74 -5.21
C THR A 285 10.16 9.48 -5.99
N CYS A 286 9.37 8.44 -5.79
CA CYS A 286 9.46 7.23 -6.59
C CYS A 286 9.14 7.51 -8.06
N ASN A 287 9.98 7.00 -8.96
CA ASN A 287 9.75 7.08 -10.40
C ASN A 287 9.48 5.68 -10.97
N PRO A 288 8.25 5.41 -11.43
CA PRO A 288 7.92 4.11 -12.03
C PRO A 288 8.73 3.77 -13.28
N THR A 289 9.40 4.76 -13.90
CA THR A 289 10.21 4.55 -15.11
C THR A 289 11.68 4.20 -14.81
N TRP A 290 12.06 4.04 -13.55
CA TRP A 290 13.41 3.56 -13.22
C TRP A 290 13.74 2.25 -13.92
N SER A 291 14.96 2.13 -14.42
CA SER A 291 15.41 1.00 -15.25
C SER A 291 15.21 -0.36 -14.56
N GLU A 292 15.39 -0.42 -13.25
CA GLU A 292 15.20 -1.63 -12.45
C GLU A 292 13.73 -2.07 -12.43
N ILE A 293 12.81 -1.12 -12.33
CA ILE A 293 11.37 -1.38 -12.39
C ILE A 293 10.99 -1.81 -13.81
N GLN A 294 11.40 -1.03 -14.83
CA GLN A 294 11.07 -1.29 -16.22
C GLN A 294 11.55 -2.66 -16.70
N ARG A 295 12.78 -3.06 -16.33
CA ARG A 295 13.34 -4.38 -16.66
C ARG A 295 12.41 -5.51 -16.18
N LYS A 296 11.92 -5.42 -14.96
CA LYS A 296 11.04 -6.46 -14.39
C LYS A 296 9.63 -6.41 -14.99
N VAL A 297 9.09 -5.24 -15.20
CA VAL A 297 7.77 -5.02 -15.81
C VAL A 297 7.72 -5.59 -17.22
N THR A 298 8.74 -5.32 -18.04
CA THR A 298 8.83 -5.85 -19.40
C THR A 298 8.87 -7.38 -19.43
N GLN A 299 9.64 -8.01 -18.53
CA GLN A 299 9.72 -9.47 -18.42
C GLN A 299 8.37 -10.11 -18.06
N SER A 300 7.52 -9.42 -17.34
CA SER A 300 6.25 -9.95 -16.81
C SER A 300 5.02 -9.53 -17.62
N ASN A 301 5.19 -8.74 -18.68
CA ASN A 301 4.09 -8.14 -19.46
C ASN A 301 3.05 -7.41 -18.57
N LEU A 302 3.54 -6.69 -17.56
CA LEU A 302 2.75 -5.92 -16.60
C LEU A 302 3.03 -4.42 -16.76
N THR A 303 2.25 -3.61 -16.08
CA THR A 303 2.55 -2.18 -15.91
C THR A 303 3.20 -1.93 -14.54
N PRO A 304 3.95 -0.84 -14.34
CA PRO A 304 4.53 -0.51 -13.04
C PRO A 304 3.48 -0.52 -11.91
N ASN A 305 2.28 -0.01 -12.18
CA ASN A 305 1.19 0.05 -11.20
C ASN A 305 0.68 -1.34 -10.74
N ASN A 306 1.09 -2.41 -11.42
CA ASN A 306 0.75 -3.78 -11.07
C ASN A 306 1.88 -4.53 -10.36
N CYS A 307 3.09 -3.93 -10.24
CA CYS A 307 4.27 -4.51 -9.62
C CYS A 307 4.62 -3.80 -8.31
N LEU A 308 3.67 -3.77 -7.37
CA LEU A 308 3.76 -2.98 -6.14
C LEU A 308 4.91 -3.42 -5.23
N ASP A 309 5.15 -4.71 -5.17
CA ASP A 309 6.25 -5.33 -4.42
C ASP A 309 7.63 -4.88 -4.97
N ILE A 310 7.76 -4.79 -6.29
CA ILE A 310 8.99 -4.33 -6.95
C ILE A 310 9.20 -2.83 -6.71
N ILE A 311 8.18 -2.01 -6.95
CA ILE A 311 8.25 -0.55 -6.71
C ILE A 311 8.68 -0.27 -5.28
N THR A 312 8.06 -0.94 -4.31
CA THR A 312 8.34 -0.76 -2.89
C THR A 312 9.79 -1.10 -2.55
N ARG A 313 10.29 -2.22 -3.04
CA ARG A 313 11.67 -2.68 -2.78
C ARG A 313 12.72 -1.82 -3.49
N VAL A 314 12.50 -1.47 -4.76
CA VAL A 314 13.42 -0.59 -5.51
C VAL A 314 13.50 0.78 -4.86
N PHE A 315 12.36 1.37 -4.46
CA PHE A 315 12.36 2.63 -3.75
C PHE A 315 13.14 2.56 -2.43
N LYS A 316 12.95 1.49 -1.65
CA LYS A 316 13.69 1.28 -0.39
C LYS A 316 15.20 1.18 -0.62
N ILE A 317 15.64 0.45 -1.64
CA ILE A 317 17.07 0.31 -1.98
C ILE A 317 17.64 1.69 -2.37
N LYS A 318 16.96 2.43 -3.25
CA LYS A 318 17.41 3.76 -3.69
C LYS A 318 17.41 4.78 -2.55
N LEU A 319 16.43 4.73 -1.65
CA LEU A 319 16.43 5.57 -0.44
C LEU A 319 17.63 5.24 0.47
N ASN A 320 17.90 3.97 0.69
CA ASN A 320 19.06 3.57 1.49
C ASN A 320 20.38 4.04 0.85
N GLN A 321 20.51 3.92 -0.47
CA GLN A 321 21.68 4.40 -1.20
C GLN A 321 21.81 5.93 -1.06
N LEU A 322 20.73 6.67 -1.29
CA LEU A 322 20.72 8.13 -1.11
C LEU A 322 21.16 8.52 0.31
N MET A 323 20.60 7.88 1.33
CA MET A 323 20.97 8.17 2.72
C MET A 323 22.45 7.82 3.03
N ASN A 324 22.99 6.78 2.40
CA ASN A 324 24.40 6.42 2.51
C ASN A 324 25.29 7.46 1.83
N ASP A 325 24.94 7.87 0.60
CA ASP A 325 25.68 8.88 -0.15
C ASP A 325 25.66 10.24 0.55
N LEU A 326 24.53 10.62 1.15
CA LEU A 326 24.42 11.83 1.96
C LEU A 326 25.32 11.81 3.20
N LYS A 327 25.40 10.66 3.89
CA LYS A 327 26.21 10.53 5.13
C LYS A 327 27.71 10.44 4.88
N HIS A 328 28.11 9.76 3.82
CA HIS A 328 29.50 9.38 3.59
C HIS A 328 30.10 9.99 2.32
N GLY A 329 29.26 10.44 1.38
CA GLY A 329 29.67 11.01 0.11
C GLY A 329 30.10 12.48 0.17
N ASN A 330 29.99 13.13 1.32
CA ASN A 330 30.32 14.55 1.54
C ASN A 330 29.68 15.52 0.53
N ILE A 331 28.49 15.19 0.05
CA ILE A 331 27.77 15.93 -1.02
C ILE A 331 27.46 17.36 -0.57
N PHE A 332 27.01 17.52 0.67
CA PHE A 332 26.67 18.80 1.30
C PHE A 332 27.60 19.18 2.47
N GLY A 333 28.74 18.51 2.57
CA GLY A 333 29.62 18.62 3.73
C GLY A 333 29.27 17.61 4.84
N ASN A 334 29.74 17.85 6.05
CA ASN A 334 29.56 16.96 7.18
C ASN A 334 28.12 17.06 7.73
N ILE A 335 27.39 15.94 7.73
CA ILE A 335 26.02 15.82 8.24
C ILE A 335 26.07 15.32 9.67
N ILE A 336 25.59 16.12 10.62
CA ILE A 336 25.53 15.80 12.06
C ILE A 336 24.19 15.22 12.50
N GLY A 337 23.16 15.34 11.67
CA GLY A 337 21.84 14.77 11.95
C GLY A 337 20.94 14.69 10.73
N TYR A 338 19.94 13.82 10.82
CA TYR A 338 18.88 13.72 9.81
C TYR A 338 17.60 13.17 10.43
N ILE A 339 16.47 13.53 9.82
CA ILE A 339 15.16 12.95 10.08
C ILE A 339 14.52 12.65 8.74
N TYR A 340 13.99 11.44 8.52
CA TYR A 340 13.15 11.21 7.33
C TYR A 340 11.86 10.48 7.67
N THR A 341 10.85 10.72 6.84
CA THR A 341 9.56 10.02 6.87
C THR A 341 9.15 9.60 5.46
N ILE A 342 8.41 8.49 5.38
CA ILE A 342 7.83 7.99 4.14
C ILE A 342 6.34 8.33 4.11
N GLU A 343 5.91 8.91 3.00
CA GLU A 343 4.51 9.29 2.74
C GLU A 343 4.06 8.72 1.40
N TRP A 344 2.77 8.37 1.28
CA TRP A 344 2.12 8.01 0.03
C TRP A 344 1.19 9.16 -0.37
N GLN A 345 1.56 9.87 -1.44
CA GLN A 345 0.72 10.94 -1.96
C GLN A 345 -0.55 10.39 -2.64
N LYS A 346 -1.47 11.29 -3.01
CA LYS A 346 -2.73 10.97 -3.71
C LYS A 346 -2.58 10.05 -4.94
N ILE A 347 -1.38 9.96 -5.50
CA ILE A 347 -1.04 9.06 -6.63
C ILE A 347 -0.60 7.67 -6.13
N GLY A 348 -0.51 7.45 -4.82
CA GLY A 348 -0.15 6.17 -4.22
C GLY A 348 1.34 5.79 -4.30
N LEU A 349 2.20 6.58 -4.94
CA LEU A 349 3.64 6.33 -5.00
C LEU A 349 4.34 6.80 -3.71
N PRO A 350 5.40 6.09 -3.23
CA PRO A 350 6.13 6.49 -2.04
C PRO A 350 6.99 7.72 -2.28
N HIS A 351 7.00 8.59 -1.28
CA HIS A 351 7.87 9.76 -1.17
C HIS A 351 8.62 9.70 0.14
N ALA A 352 9.90 10.07 0.12
CA ALA A 352 10.68 10.30 1.32
C ALA A 352 10.89 11.80 1.51
N HIS A 353 10.49 12.33 2.65
CA HIS A 353 10.81 13.68 3.10
C HIS A 353 11.95 13.60 4.09
N ILE A 354 13.05 14.29 3.82
CA ILE A 354 14.31 14.16 4.55
C ILE A 354 14.75 15.54 5.01
N LEU A 355 14.96 15.70 6.30
CA LEU A 355 15.60 16.88 6.91
C LEU A 355 17.06 16.57 7.20
N ILE A 356 17.95 17.45 6.84
CA ILE A 356 19.40 17.34 7.06
C ILE A 356 19.88 18.47 7.95
N PHE A 357 20.71 18.12 8.92
CA PHE A 357 21.40 19.04 9.84
C PHE A 357 22.89 19.00 9.51
N LEU A 358 23.42 20.13 9.09
CA LEU A 358 24.81 20.29 8.71
C LEU A 358 25.67 20.68 9.91
N HIS A 359 26.93 20.25 9.89
CA HIS A 359 27.92 20.74 10.86
C HIS A 359 28.05 22.27 10.75
N PRO A 360 28.32 23.01 11.84
CA PRO A 360 28.43 24.47 11.83
C PRO A 360 29.36 25.03 10.74
N SER A 361 30.44 24.30 10.41
CA SER A 361 31.38 24.70 9.34
C SER A 361 30.84 24.55 7.91
N ASN A 362 29.71 23.86 7.73
CA ASN A 362 29.10 23.61 6.41
C ASN A 362 27.71 24.25 6.27
N LYS A 363 27.30 25.06 7.25
CA LYS A 363 26.02 25.80 7.16
C LYS A 363 26.07 26.83 6.04
N LEU A 364 24.89 27.16 5.52
CA LEU A 364 24.68 28.04 4.35
C LEU A 364 24.06 29.38 4.81
N PRO A 365 24.80 30.26 5.52
CA PRO A 365 24.23 31.45 6.11
C PRO A 365 23.88 32.54 5.07
N ASN A 366 24.54 32.54 3.92
CA ASN A 366 24.39 33.57 2.90
C ASN A 366 23.80 33.01 1.61
N PRO A 367 23.13 33.82 0.79
CA PRO A 367 22.64 33.42 -0.54
C PRO A 367 23.74 32.86 -1.45
N ASP A 368 24.94 33.39 -1.38
CA ASP A 368 26.08 32.91 -2.19
C ASP A 368 26.50 31.48 -1.82
N ASP A 369 26.40 31.10 -0.54
CA ASP A 369 26.65 29.73 -0.10
C ASP A 369 25.58 28.78 -0.65
N ILE A 370 24.33 29.24 -0.70
CA ILE A 370 23.22 28.48 -1.30
C ILE A 370 23.47 28.28 -2.78
N ASP A 371 23.92 29.30 -3.51
CA ASP A 371 24.19 29.26 -4.95
C ASP A 371 25.33 28.30 -5.34
N GLN A 372 26.20 27.95 -4.42
CA GLN A 372 27.24 26.94 -4.63
C GLN A 372 26.68 25.51 -4.63
N ILE A 373 25.61 25.26 -3.89
CA ILE A 373 25.05 23.92 -3.68
C ILE A 373 23.77 23.70 -4.49
N ILE A 374 22.89 24.71 -4.58
CA ILE A 374 21.59 24.60 -5.22
C ILE A 374 21.52 25.55 -6.40
N SER A 375 21.26 25.00 -7.58
CA SER A 375 21.07 25.78 -8.80
C SER A 375 19.72 25.47 -9.43
N ALA A 376 19.05 26.52 -9.92
CA ALA A 376 17.84 26.39 -10.73
C ALA A 376 18.13 26.82 -12.19
N GLU A 377 19.27 26.41 -12.71
CA GLU A 377 19.78 26.80 -14.03
C GLU A 377 20.07 25.58 -14.91
N ILE A 378 20.05 25.77 -16.20
CA ILE A 378 20.41 24.77 -17.21
C ILE A 378 21.94 24.72 -17.27
N PRO A 379 22.58 23.55 -17.06
CA PRO A 379 24.03 23.43 -17.18
C PRO A 379 24.52 23.70 -18.59
N ASN A 380 25.77 24.11 -18.71
CA ASN A 380 26.39 24.28 -20.00
C ASN A 380 26.59 22.92 -20.70
N LYS A 381 25.99 22.76 -21.87
CA LYS A 381 26.01 21.51 -22.64
C LYS A 381 27.41 21.05 -23.03
N GLN A 382 28.34 22.00 -23.25
CA GLN A 382 29.71 21.68 -23.71
C GLN A 382 30.61 21.24 -22.54
N THR A 383 30.49 21.90 -21.39
CA THR A 383 31.34 21.63 -20.23
C THR A 383 30.77 20.58 -19.30
N GLN A 384 29.45 20.42 -19.27
CA GLN A 384 28.72 19.50 -18.35
C GLN A 384 27.63 18.68 -19.09
N PRO A 385 27.97 17.91 -20.14
CA PRO A 385 27.01 17.28 -21.03
C PRO A 385 26.08 16.29 -20.26
N GLN A 386 26.60 15.51 -19.34
CA GLN A 386 25.80 14.55 -18.57
C GLN A 386 24.78 15.27 -17.67
N LEU A 387 25.19 16.32 -16.97
CA LEU A 387 24.31 17.10 -16.12
C LEU A 387 23.25 17.83 -16.95
N PHE A 388 23.64 18.36 -18.12
CA PHE A 388 22.72 18.97 -19.08
C PHE A 388 21.61 17.99 -19.50
N GLU A 389 21.96 16.75 -19.85
CA GLU A 389 20.98 15.73 -20.23
C GLU A 389 20.02 15.39 -19.09
N ILE A 390 20.52 15.29 -17.86
CA ILE A 390 19.69 15.04 -16.67
C ILE A 390 18.70 16.18 -16.47
N VAL A 391 19.16 17.43 -16.52
CA VAL A 391 18.31 18.61 -16.37
C VAL A 391 17.30 18.71 -17.51
N ALA A 392 17.73 18.55 -18.76
CA ALA A 392 16.87 18.60 -19.94
C ALA A 392 15.74 17.56 -19.91
N ASN A 393 16.06 16.33 -19.54
CA ASN A 393 15.10 15.24 -19.53
C ASN A 393 14.17 15.24 -18.30
N HIS A 394 14.66 15.68 -17.14
CA HIS A 394 13.96 15.47 -15.88
C HIS A 394 13.58 16.74 -15.13
N MET A 395 14.23 17.87 -15.39
CA MET A 395 14.08 19.07 -14.56
C MET A 395 13.46 20.27 -15.31
N MET A 396 12.93 20.09 -16.52
CA MET A 396 12.29 21.16 -17.27
C MET A 396 10.77 21.12 -17.15
N HIS A 397 10.16 22.21 -16.66
CA HIS A 397 8.72 22.37 -16.63
C HIS A 397 8.17 22.74 -17.99
N GLY A 398 7.07 22.13 -18.35
CA GLY A 398 6.36 22.50 -19.57
C GLY A 398 6.74 21.66 -20.81
N PRO A 399 6.43 22.16 -22.00
CA PRO A 399 5.87 23.48 -22.29
C PRO A 399 4.44 23.68 -21.75
N CYS A 400 4.12 24.92 -21.33
CA CYS A 400 2.81 25.34 -20.87
C CYS A 400 2.52 26.79 -21.27
N GLY A 401 1.40 27.37 -20.87
CA GLY A 401 1.00 28.74 -21.28
C GLY A 401 0.53 28.80 -22.73
N PHE A 402 0.93 29.80 -23.43
CA PHE A 402 0.59 29.96 -24.86
C PHE A 402 1.09 28.83 -25.74
N ALA A 403 2.23 28.26 -25.39
CA ALA A 403 2.86 27.16 -26.12
C ALA A 403 2.10 25.84 -26.00
N ASN A 404 1.42 25.59 -24.84
CA ASN A 404 0.57 24.42 -24.63
C ASN A 404 -0.52 24.73 -23.60
N LYS A 405 -1.66 25.20 -24.08
CA LYS A 405 -2.84 25.50 -23.25
C LYS A 405 -3.49 24.25 -22.61
N LYS A 406 -3.24 23.05 -23.18
CA LYS A 406 -3.77 21.77 -22.69
C LYS A 406 -2.83 21.07 -21.69
N SER A 407 -1.72 21.70 -21.33
CA SER A 407 -0.79 21.13 -20.34
C SER A 407 -1.50 20.88 -19.00
N PRO A 408 -1.24 19.76 -18.30
CA PRO A 408 -1.86 19.43 -17.02
C PRO A 408 -1.67 20.46 -15.91
N CYS A 409 -0.69 21.34 -16.05
CA CYS A 409 -0.44 22.44 -15.11
C CYS A 409 -1.27 23.70 -15.39
N MET A 410 -2.10 23.71 -16.45
CA MET A 410 -2.90 24.88 -16.84
C MET A 410 -4.28 24.83 -16.17
N ALA A 411 -4.64 25.91 -15.49
CA ALA A 411 -6.00 26.16 -15.00
C ALA A 411 -6.34 27.64 -15.21
N ASN A 412 -7.53 27.92 -15.71
CA ASN A 412 -8.02 29.27 -15.97
C ASN A 412 -7.04 30.13 -16.81
N GLY A 413 -6.41 29.51 -17.81
CA GLY A 413 -5.48 30.17 -18.73
C GLY A 413 -4.09 30.48 -18.15
N LYS A 414 -3.83 30.10 -16.90
CA LYS A 414 -2.54 30.31 -16.20
C LYS A 414 -1.94 28.99 -15.72
N CYS A 415 -0.61 28.95 -15.64
CA CYS A 415 0.08 27.83 -15.01
C CYS A 415 -0.11 27.87 -13.49
N ILE A 416 -0.73 26.85 -12.90
CA ILE A 416 -0.94 26.72 -11.42
C ILE A 416 0.38 26.64 -10.63
N ARG A 417 1.49 26.38 -11.33
CA ARG A 417 2.85 26.35 -10.76
C ARG A 417 3.60 27.66 -10.97
N CYS A 418 2.93 28.69 -11.48
CA CYS A 418 3.49 30.03 -11.77
C CYS A 418 4.75 29.99 -12.65
N PHE A 419 4.73 29.20 -13.74
CA PHE A 419 5.78 29.23 -14.76
C PHE A 419 5.34 30.11 -15.95
N PRO A 420 6.28 30.80 -16.61
CA PRO A 420 7.72 30.90 -16.31
C PRO A 420 8.00 31.70 -15.03
N LYS A 421 9.07 31.33 -14.33
CA LYS A 421 9.57 32.10 -13.17
C LYS A 421 10.26 33.37 -13.63
N LYS A 422 10.58 34.28 -12.71
CA LYS A 422 11.39 35.49 -13.04
C LYS A 422 12.87 35.12 -13.08
N PHE A 423 13.65 35.86 -13.87
CA PHE A 423 15.10 35.84 -13.77
C PHE A 423 15.58 36.52 -12.49
N HIS A 424 16.57 35.95 -11.85
CA HIS A 424 17.27 36.49 -10.70
C HIS A 424 18.77 36.22 -10.83
N GLY A 425 19.59 37.26 -10.68
CA GLY A 425 21.04 37.17 -10.83
C GLY A 425 21.73 36.39 -9.69
N ALA A 426 21.12 36.37 -8.52
CA ALA A 426 21.55 35.62 -7.34
C ALA A 426 20.32 35.07 -6.60
N THR A 427 20.52 34.06 -5.76
CA THR A 427 19.47 33.63 -4.82
C THR A 427 19.14 34.74 -3.85
N ILE A 428 17.86 34.97 -3.59
CA ILE A 428 17.35 35.92 -2.60
C ILE A 428 16.44 35.19 -1.61
N VAL A 429 16.39 35.68 -0.37
CA VAL A 429 15.44 35.20 0.62
C VAL A 429 14.25 36.16 0.61
N ASP A 430 13.05 35.64 0.36
CA ASP A 430 11.83 36.43 0.33
C ASP A 430 11.38 36.90 1.74
N GLN A 431 10.32 37.69 1.82
CA GLN A 431 9.80 38.23 3.07
C GLN A 431 9.32 37.15 4.05
N ASP A 432 8.93 36.01 3.52
CA ASP A 432 8.49 34.84 4.29
C ASP A 432 9.65 33.88 4.66
N GLY A 433 10.89 34.25 4.31
CA GLY A 433 12.09 33.46 4.60
C GLY A 433 12.35 32.30 3.63
N PHE A 434 11.67 32.25 2.48
CA PHE A 434 11.91 31.19 1.48
C PHE A 434 12.95 31.61 0.45
N PRO A 435 13.86 30.71 0.04
CA PRO A 435 14.82 31.01 -0.99
C PRO A 435 14.14 31.04 -2.38
N VAL A 436 14.35 32.15 -3.10
CA VAL A 436 14.09 32.28 -4.53
C VAL A 436 15.41 32.07 -5.24
N TYR A 437 15.62 30.84 -5.73
CA TYR A 437 16.88 30.42 -6.31
C TYR A 437 17.27 31.18 -7.58
N ARG A 438 18.58 31.37 -7.74
CA ARG A 438 19.19 32.02 -8.91
C ARG A 438 18.73 31.38 -10.20
N ARG A 439 18.40 32.25 -11.20
CA ARG A 439 17.98 31.93 -12.56
C ARG A 439 18.49 33.01 -13.49
N ARG A 440 19.73 32.89 -13.93
CA ARG A 440 20.33 33.90 -14.79
C ARG A 440 19.78 33.84 -16.21
N ASN A 441 19.79 34.99 -16.90
CA ASN A 441 19.55 35.05 -18.33
C ASN A 441 20.90 34.88 -19.05
N ASP A 442 21.39 33.64 -19.10
CA ASP A 442 22.72 33.28 -19.62
C ASP A 442 22.66 32.67 -21.03
N GLY A 443 21.47 32.64 -21.65
CA GLY A 443 21.28 32.09 -23.00
C GLY A 443 21.25 30.56 -23.07
N HIS A 444 21.38 29.85 -21.94
CA HIS A 444 21.26 28.39 -21.96
C HIS A 444 19.80 27.97 -22.12
N THR A 445 19.55 27.06 -23.05
CA THR A 445 18.20 26.62 -23.40
C THR A 445 18.13 25.12 -23.64
N VAL A 446 16.92 24.57 -23.53
CA VAL A 446 16.59 23.18 -23.82
C VAL A 446 15.39 23.13 -24.77
N MET A 447 15.52 22.37 -25.86
CA MET A 447 14.39 22.09 -26.74
C MET A 447 13.51 20.99 -26.19
N LYS A 448 12.22 21.29 -25.97
CA LYS A 448 11.24 20.30 -25.50
C LYS A 448 9.94 20.42 -26.31
N ASN A 449 9.60 19.35 -27.03
CA ASN A 449 8.43 19.31 -27.92
C ASN A 449 8.42 20.46 -28.96
N GLY A 450 9.58 20.80 -29.53
CA GLY A 450 9.72 21.85 -30.51
C GLY A 450 9.70 23.28 -29.94
N ILE A 451 9.72 23.43 -28.62
CA ILE A 451 9.73 24.75 -27.95
C ILE A 451 11.00 24.90 -27.14
N GLU A 452 11.61 26.05 -27.27
CA GLU A 452 12.81 26.44 -26.55
C GLU A 452 12.46 26.93 -25.14
N LEU A 453 13.06 26.32 -24.12
CA LEU A 453 12.84 26.61 -22.70
C LEU A 453 14.16 27.04 -22.06
N ASP A 454 14.16 28.14 -21.35
CA ASP A 454 15.31 28.72 -20.64
C ASP A 454 15.25 28.45 -19.11
N ASN A 455 16.17 29.07 -18.35
CA ASN A 455 16.28 28.89 -16.91
C ASN A 455 14.98 29.20 -16.12
N ARG A 456 14.05 29.98 -16.68
CA ARG A 456 12.75 30.25 -16.05
C ARG A 456 11.85 29.01 -15.92
N PHE A 457 12.16 27.97 -16.70
CA PHE A 457 11.39 26.73 -16.72
C PHE A 457 12.07 25.56 -15.96
N VAL A 458 13.23 25.77 -15.36
CA VAL A 458 13.86 24.73 -14.52
C VAL A 458 12.98 24.46 -13.30
N TYR A 459 12.66 23.17 -13.09
CA TYR A 459 11.69 22.70 -12.11
C TYR A 459 12.25 21.54 -11.26
N LYS A 460 11.58 21.26 -10.16
CA LYS A 460 11.90 20.14 -9.26
C LYS A 460 11.73 18.79 -9.97
N THR A 461 12.68 17.91 -9.78
CA THR A 461 12.66 16.52 -10.28
C THR A 461 12.17 15.54 -9.20
N HIS A 462 12.39 14.24 -9.42
CA HIS A 462 12.12 13.18 -8.46
C HIS A 462 12.98 13.24 -7.18
N LEU A 463 14.10 13.92 -7.24
CA LEU A 463 14.87 14.36 -6.07
C LEU A 463 14.90 15.88 -6.06
N ASN A 464 14.41 16.49 -4.99
CA ASN A 464 14.36 17.92 -4.81
C ASN A 464 15.10 18.32 -3.53
N VAL A 465 15.88 19.39 -3.59
CA VAL A 465 16.59 19.96 -2.45
C VAL A 465 16.12 21.40 -2.25
N GLU A 466 15.78 21.73 -1.02
CA GLU A 466 15.40 23.10 -0.61
C GLU A 466 16.26 23.50 0.59
N CYS A 467 16.79 24.71 0.58
CA CYS A 467 17.44 25.30 1.75
C CYS A 467 16.39 25.69 2.77
N CYS A 468 16.59 25.31 4.02
CA CYS A 468 15.74 25.64 5.16
C CYS A 468 16.36 26.82 5.90
N ASN A 469 16.02 28.03 5.51
CA ASN A 469 16.61 29.22 6.13
C ASN A 469 15.61 29.87 7.09
N GLN A 470 15.51 29.44 8.34
CA GLN A 470 14.77 30.01 9.48
C GLN A 470 13.77 29.08 10.20
N SER A 471 13.15 29.61 11.27
CA SER A 471 12.11 28.97 12.10
C SER A 471 10.89 28.44 11.32
N THR A 472 10.65 28.92 10.10
CA THR A 472 9.61 28.40 9.20
C THR A 472 9.92 26.97 8.73
N SER A 473 11.15 26.51 8.83
CA SER A 473 11.53 25.11 8.54
C SER A 473 10.91 24.11 9.54
N ILE A 474 10.54 24.54 10.73
CA ILE A 474 9.69 23.78 11.66
C ILE A 474 8.37 23.37 11.00
N LYS A 475 7.84 24.17 10.08
CA LYS A 475 6.68 23.85 9.25
C LYS A 475 6.85 22.51 8.50
N TYR A 476 8.04 22.17 8.04
CA TYR A 476 8.31 20.90 7.39
C TYR A 476 8.25 19.72 8.35
N LEU A 477 8.71 19.91 9.61
CA LEU A 477 8.50 18.92 10.67
C LEU A 477 7.01 18.65 10.89
N PHE A 478 6.22 19.71 11.06
CA PHE A 478 4.78 19.58 11.31
C PHE A 478 4.01 19.04 10.11
N LYS A 479 4.30 19.55 8.92
CA LYS A 479 3.52 19.25 7.71
C LYS A 479 3.84 17.89 7.12
N TYR A 480 5.09 17.43 7.18
CA TYR A 480 5.55 16.23 6.48
C TYR A 480 5.99 15.12 7.42
N ILE A 481 6.67 15.44 8.52
CA ILE A 481 7.21 14.42 9.42
C ILE A 481 6.17 13.95 10.43
N ASN A 482 5.28 14.85 10.86
CA ASN A 482 4.21 14.55 11.82
C ASN A 482 2.84 14.32 11.15
N LYS A 483 2.80 14.24 9.82
CA LYS A 483 1.56 13.94 9.12
C LYS A 483 1.26 12.45 9.23
N GLY A 484 0.18 12.11 9.94
CA GLY A 484 -0.38 10.75 9.93
C GLY A 484 -1.06 10.42 8.59
N SER A 485 -1.57 9.21 8.46
CA SER A 485 -2.40 8.80 7.33
C SER A 485 -3.54 9.81 7.13
N ASP A 486 -3.83 10.17 5.87
CA ASP A 486 -4.92 11.10 5.57
C ASP A 486 -6.25 10.58 6.16
N ARG A 487 -6.83 11.34 7.09
CA ARG A 487 -8.13 11.05 7.72
C ARG A 487 -9.15 12.11 7.30
N ILE A 488 -10.40 11.69 7.07
CA ILE A 488 -11.47 12.59 6.64
C ILE A 488 -12.29 13.12 7.82
N THR A 489 -12.35 12.40 8.94
CA THR A 489 -13.24 12.73 10.05
C THR A 489 -12.48 13.14 11.29
N ALA A 490 -12.76 14.39 11.78
CA ALA A 490 -12.45 14.80 13.13
C ALA A 490 -13.69 14.58 14.01
N TYR A 491 -13.59 13.69 15.00
CA TYR A 491 -14.64 13.50 16.00
C TYR A 491 -14.24 14.19 17.31
N LEU A 492 -15.18 14.94 17.86
CA LEU A 492 -15.08 15.54 19.20
C LEU A 492 -15.89 14.67 20.18
N GLY A 493 -15.21 13.85 20.99
CA GLY A 493 -15.87 13.06 22.03
C GLY A 493 -15.05 11.88 22.55
N ASN A 494 -15.36 11.42 23.75
CA ASN A 494 -14.77 10.24 24.41
C ASN A 494 -15.23 8.93 23.72
N GLN A 495 -14.60 8.53 22.63
CA GLN A 495 -14.89 7.28 21.91
C GLN A 495 -13.64 6.42 21.78
N ASP A 496 -13.87 5.12 21.55
CA ASP A 496 -12.86 4.10 21.29
C ASP A 496 -11.95 4.51 20.11
N GLU A 497 -10.67 4.74 20.37
CA GLU A 497 -9.66 5.15 19.38
C GLU A 497 -9.53 4.15 18.23
N ILE A 498 -9.73 2.86 18.50
CA ILE A 498 -9.68 1.82 17.48
C ILE A 498 -10.87 1.93 16.57
N LYS A 499 -12.07 2.14 17.12
CA LYS A 499 -13.28 2.35 16.32
C LYS A 499 -13.14 3.58 15.44
N GLN A 500 -12.63 4.69 15.96
CA GLN A 500 -12.35 5.90 15.19
C GLN A 500 -11.32 5.66 14.08
N TYR A 501 -10.27 4.87 14.35
CA TYR A 501 -9.27 4.50 13.35
C TYR A 501 -9.88 3.63 12.25
N LEU A 502 -10.77 2.70 12.59
CA LEU A 502 -11.42 1.78 11.65
C LEU A 502 -12.57 2.42 10.86
N ASP A 503 -13.18 3.50 11.37
CA ASP A 503 -14.38 4.10 10.75
C ASP A 503 -14.12 4.71 9.37
N CYS A 504 -12.93 5.23 9.09
CA CYS A 504 -12.57 5.66 7.74
C CYS A 504 -11.05 5.66 7.53
N ARG A 505 -10.56 4.76 6.69
CA ARG A 505 -9.15 4.62 6.33
C ARG A 505 -8.95 4.72 4.83
N TYR A 506 -7.94 5.49 4.43
CA TYR A 506 -7.38 5.39 3.08
C TYR A 506 -6.17 4.47 3.11
N VAL A 507 -6.22 3.41 2.35
CA VAL A 507 -5.15 2.41 2.30
C VAL A 507 -4.63 2.31 0.87
N SER A 508 -3.37 2.69 0.68
CA SER A 508 -2.66 2.47 -0.58
C SER A 508 -2.04 1.08 -0.60
N PRO A 509 -2.23 0.29 -1.66
CA PRO A 509 -1.58 -1.02 -1.79
C PRO A 509 -0.05 -0.98 -1.69
N LEU A 510 0.59 0.11 -2.13
CA LEU A 510 2.04 0.32 -1.98
C LEU A 510 2.44 0.54 -0.52
N GLU A 511 1.66 1.31 0.24
CA GLU A 511 1.84 1.46 1.69
C GLU A 511 1.73 0.11 2.40
N VAL A 512 0.76 -0.70 2.00
CA VAL A 512 0.58 -2.04 2.53
C VAL A 512 1.78 -2.92 2.28
N CYS A 513 2.30 -2.95 1.05
CA CYS A 513 3.54 -3.69 0.74
C CYS A 513 4.71 -3.24 1.61
N TRP A 514 4.88 -1.92 1.81
CA TRP A 514 5.92 -1.36 2.69
C TRP A 514 5.80 -1.88 4.12
N LYS A 515 4.59 -1.84 4.69
CA LYS A 515 4.30 -2.31 6.05
C LYS A 515 4.41 -3.83 6.18
N CYS A 516 4.00 -4.60 5.18
CA CYS A 516 4.18 -6.06 5.15
C CYS A 516 5.65 -6.45 5.17
N PHE A 517 6.50 -5.77 4.40
CA PHE A 517 7.95 -5.96 4.44
C PHE A 517 8.60 -5.45 5.73
N ALA A 518 7.85 -4.80 6.60
CA ALA A 518 8.34 -4.15 7.83
C ALA A 518 9.46 -3.12 7.57
N PHE A 519 9.40 -2.43 6.44
CA PHE A 519 10.30 -1.32 6.19
C PHE A 519 9.98 -0.15 7.12
N PRO A 520 10.99 0.54 7.68
CA PRO A 520 10.75 1.66 8.58
C PRO A 520 10.07 2.81 7.85
N MET A 521 9.01 3.34 8.46
CA MET A 521 8.29 4.53 7.97
C MET A 521 9.02 5.82 8.28
N HIS A 522 9.89 5.78 9.28
CA HIS A 522 10.59 6.92 9.82
C HIS A 522 11.97 6.50 10.31
N ALA A 523 12.98 7.37 10.14
CA ALA A 523 14.26 7.21 10.79
C ALA A 523 14.87 8.56 11.15
N ARG A 524 15.70 8.58 12.16
CA ARG A 524 16.39 9.76 12.67
C ARG A 524 17.78 9.45 13.19
N PHE A 525 18.60 10.46 13.19
CA PHE A 525 19.90 10.48 13.82
C PHE A 525 20.17 11.94 14.29
N PRO A 526 20.65 12.16 15.52
CA PRO A 526 20.91 11.14 16.55
C PRO A 526 19.65 10.46 17.08
N ALA A 527 19.85 9.38 17.84
CA ALA A 527 18.77 8.74 18.56
C ALA A 527 18.28 9.65 19.70
N VAL A 528 16.97 9.61 19.98
CA VAL A 528 16.36 10.29 21.12
C VAL A 528 15.91 9.24 22.13
N GLU A 529 16.46 9.30 23.32
CA GLU A 529 16.05 8.47 24.44
C GLU A 529 15.13 9.24 25.37
N ARG A 530 14.12 8.57 25.90
CA ARG A 530 13.20 9.14 26.88
C ARG A 530 13.64 8.79 28.27
N LEU A 531 13.81 9.81 29.10
CA LEU A 531 13.97 9.63 30.52
C LEU A 531 12.58 9.64 31.16
N TYR A 532 12.21 8.54 31.80
CA TYR A 532 10.97 8.44 32.57
C TYR A 532 11.25 8.87 34.00
N PHE A 533 10.66 9.99 34.42
CA PHE A 533 10.70 10.42 35.81
C PHE A 533 9.42 9.95 36.51
N HIS A 534 9.60 9.23 37.59
CA HIS A 534 8.50 8.77 38.43
C HIS A 534 8.64 9.40 39.81
N LEU A 535 7.52 9.80 40.39
CA LEU A 535 7.49 10.11 41.81
C LEU A 535 7.70 8.81 42.60
N GLU A 536 8.19 8.96 43.82
CA GLU A 536 8.41 7.84 44.71
C GLU A 536 7.11 7.00 44.86
N ASN A 537 7.20 5.69 44.70
CA ASN A 537 6.07 4.74 44.71
C ASN A 537 5.02 4.89 43.60
N GLN A 538 5.31 5.63 42.50
CA GLN A 538 4.42 5.78 41.35
C GLN A 538 5.01 5.19 40.05
N HIS A 539 5.82 4.15 40.17
CA HIS A 539 6.35 3.45 39.00
C HIS A 539 5.24 2.60 38.33
N HIS A 540 4.88 2.96 37.11
CA HIS A 540 4.08 2.11 36.23
C HIS A 540 5.02 1.35 35.29
N VAL A 541 5.22 0.09 35.56
CA VAL A 541 5.97 -0.83 34.68
C VAL A 541 5.05 -1.37 33.59
#